data_c15cf52811bcfb5cf457fe7341ba71a3
#
_entry.id   c15cf52811bcfb5cf457fe7341ba71a3
#
_cell.length_a   1.000
_cell.length_b   1.000
_cell.length_c   1.000
_cell.angle_alpha   90.00
_cell.angle_beta   90.00
_cell.angle_gamma   90.00
#
_symmetry.space_group_name_H-M   'P 1'
#
loop_
_entity.id
_entity.type
_entity.pdbx_description
1 polymer ?
#
loop_
_entity_poly.entity_id
_entity_poly.type
_entity_poly.pdbx_seq_one_letter_code
_entity_poly.pdbx_strand_id
1 'polypeptide(L)'
;GKTDVQETTVQESTTAETEAATETESETKVYPDEAYLDGINLGDFVELGDYKGVDVTVTRAEVTDEMVDQYIQSVLDSNKNKEEVDRAVKDGDVVDIKYVGKKDGVEFDNGSSDSYELTIGSNTFIDGFEDGVIGMKKDETKDLNLTFPEDYNNTDLAGADVVFTVTVNHVYEETDAVLDDAFVAARNIDGVSTVEEYRQYVYDNLMSSAKSQQETELERNVLEAVTANATFKETPEEMVSRYYDRLVKNLTTTASMYGIDLETFMAYSYGLAADEYEDELQKSAQ
;
A
#
# COMPACT_ATOMS: atom_id res chain seq x y z
N GLY A 1 18.77 -28.74 20.79
CA GLY A 1 19.35 -29.30 19.62
C GLY A 1 19.37 -28.26 18.55
N LYS A 2 20.56 -27.92 18.02
CA LYS A 2 20.73 -26.96 16.93
C LYS A 2 20.03 -27.52 15.70
N THR A 3 19.11 -26.76 15.11
CA THR A 3 18.54 -27.04 13.81
C THR A 3 19.44 -26.34 12.78
N ASP A 4 20.20 -27.14 12.04
CA ASP A 4 20.96 -26.72 10.88
C ASP A 4 19.97 -26.30 9.77
N VAL A 5 20.03 -25.04 9.38
CA VAL A 5 19.42 -24.57 8.15
C VAL A 5 20.29 -25.04 6.99
N GLN A 6 19.90 -26.12 6.35
CA GLN A 6 20.53 -26.53 5.08
C GLN A 6 19.96 -25.65 3.96
N GLU A 7 20.82 -24.81 3.41
CA GLU A 7 20.65 -24.24 2.08
C GLU A 7 20.53 -25.39 1.06
N THR A 8 19.31 -25.62 0.58
CA THR A 8 19.10 -26.60 -0.48
C THR A 8 19.11 -25.85 -1.81
N THR A 9 20.26 -25.85 -2.46
CA THR A 9 20.39 -25.46 -3.87
C THR A 9 19.69 -26.52 -4.70
N VAL A 10 18.52 -26.21 -5.25
CA VAL A 10 17.84 -27.08 -6.21
C VAL A 10 18.35 -26.71 -7.59
N GLN A 11 19.31 -27.49 -8.10
CA GLN A 11 19.62 -27.54 -9.53
C GLN A 11 18.53 -28.36 -10.22
N GLU A 12 17.55 -27.72 -10.82
CA GLU A 12 16.70 -28.38 -11.81
C GLU A 12 17.36 -28.32 -13.18
N SER A 13 18.06 -29.39 -13.51
CA SER A 13 18.53 -29.65 -14.87
C SER A 13 17.34 -30.21 -15.66
N THR A 14 16.64 -29.36 -16.42
CA THR A 14 15.64 -29.81 -17.38
C THR A 14 16.33 -30.28 -18.66
N THR A 15 16.60 -31.58 -18.77
CA THR A 15 16.82 -32.26 -20.05
C THR A 15 15.46 -32.39 -20.74
N ALA A 16 15.20 -31.53 -21.71
CA ALA A 16 14.02 -31.67 -22.57
C ALA A 16 14.26 -32.79 -23.59
N GLU A 17 13.57 -33.91 -23.41
CA GLU A 17 13.34 -34.86 -24.49
C GLU A 17 12.40 -34.24 -25.52
N THR A 18 12.85 -34.27 -26.77
CA THR A 18 12.12 -33.76 -27.93
C THR A 18 11.00 -34.72 -28.30
N GLU A 19 9.79 -34.44 -27.86
CA GLU A 19 8.57 -34.96 -28.51
C GLU A 19 7.96 -33.84 -29.35
N ALA A 20 7.72 -34.16 -30.64
CA ALA A 20 7.09 -33.31 -31.59
C ALA A 20 5.67 -32.94 -31.11
N ALA A 21 5.52 -31.77 -30.54
CA ALA A 21 4.23 -31.19 -30.23
C ALA A 21 3.73 -30.43 -31.47
N THR A 22 2.60 -30.88 -31.95
CA THR A 22 1.68 -30.21 -32.88
C THR A 22 1.56 -28.74 -32.51
N GLU A 23 1.77 -27.87 -33.51
CA GLU A 23 1.51 -26.42 -33.42
C GLU A 23 0.09 -26.18 -32.94
N THR A 24 -0.07 -25.95 -31.66
CA THR A 24 -1.23 -25.24 -31.12
C THR A 24 -0.86 -23.78 -31.24
N GLU A 25 -1.64 -23.02 -32.05
CA GLU A 25 -1.57 -21.57 -32.10
C GLU A 25 -1.55 -21.04 -30.66
N SER A 26 -0.38 -20.59 -30.22
CA SER A 26 -0.21 -19.80 -29.01
C SER A 26 -1.02 -18.53 -29.25
N GLU A 27 -2.09 -18.35 -28.48
CA GLU A 27 -2.76 -17.06 -28.39
C GLU A 27 -1.68 -16.04 -28.00
N THR A 28 -1.24 -15.27 -28.97
CA THR A 28 -0.28 -14.17 -28.77
C THR A 28 -0.97 -13.20 -27.81
N LYS A 29 -0.49 -13.12 -26.56
CA LYS A 29 -0.87 -12.04 -25.66
C LYS A 29 -0.54 -10.75 -26.35
N VAL A 30 -1.54 -10.08 -26.92
CA VAL A 30 -1.41 -8.76 -27.51
C VAL A 30 -1.16 -7.79 -26.35
N TYR A 31 0.08 -7.36 -26.22
CA TYR A 31 0.41 -6.27 -25.31
C TYR A 31 -0.03 -4.97 -25.96
N PRO A 32 -0.91 -4.17 -25.35
CA PRO A 32 -1.49 -2.97 -26.01
C PRO A 32 -0.48 -1.86 -26.34
N ASP A 33 0.79 -2.06 -26.05
CA ASP A 33 1.87 -1.07 -26.14
C ASP A 33 2.94 -1.36 -27.21
N GLU A 34 2.71 -2.32 -28.12
CA GLU A 34 3.69 -2.65 -29.17
C GLU A 34 3.84 -1.57 -30.26
N ALA A 35 2.92 -0.62 -30.31
CA ALA A 35 2.91 0.43 -31.33
C ALA A 35 4.20 1.29 -31.34
N TYR A 36 4.94 1.38 -30.23
CA TYR A 36 6.21 2.13 -30.21
C TYR A 36 7.37 1.39 -30.90
N LEU A 37 7.22 0.09 -31.15
CA LEU A 37 8.19 -0.74 -31.88
C LEU A 37 7.85 -0.86 -33.38
N ASP A 38 6.70 -0.35 -33.83
CA ASP A 38 6.27 -0.47 -35.22
C ASP A 38 7.30 0.13 -36.20
N GLY A 39 7.72 -0.70 -37.16
CA GLY A 39 8.72 -0.31 -38.16
C GLY A 39 10.18 -0.35 -37.68
N ILE A 40 10.44 -0.73 -36.41
CA ILE A 40 11.78 -0.86 -35.86
C ILE A 40 12.19 -2.34 -35.87
N ASN A 41 13.28 -2.65 -36.57
CA ASN A 41 13.87 -3.98 -36.55
C ASN A 41 14.85 -4.07 -35.35
N LEU A 42 14.41 -4.61 -34.22
CA LEU A 42 15.22 -4.71 -33.00
C LEU A 42 16.54 -5.48 -33.20
N GLY A 43 16.61 -6.41 -34.15
CA GLY A 43 17.84 -7.14 -34.49
C GLY A 43 18.99 -6.24 -35.01
N ASP A 44 18.68 -5.03 -35.44
CA ASP A 44 19.70 -4.05 -35.86
C ASP A 44 20.35 -3.35 -34.65
N PHE A 45 19.69 -3.38 -33.48
CA PHE A 45 20.07 -2.66 -32.28
C PHE A 45 20.45 -3.55 -31.10
N VAL A 46 19.99 -4.81 -31.08
CA VAL A 46 20.29 -5.78 -30.01
C VAL A 46 20.80 -7.07 -30.64
N GLU A 47 21.93 -7.54 -30.18
CA GLU A 47 22.45 -8.87 -30.47
C GLU A 47 22.32 -9.73 -29.22
N LEU A 48 21.44 -10.74 -29.26
CA LEU A 48 21.27 -11.68 -28.16
C LEU A 48 22.46 -12.62 -28.07
N GLY A 49 23.05 -12.71 -26.88
CA GLY A 49 24.03 -13.75 -26.55
C GLY A 49 23.36 -15.10 -26.25
N ASP A 50 24.02 -15.91 -25.44
CA ASP A 50 23.45 -17.18 -24.97
C ASP A 50 22.31 -16.88 -24.00
N TYR A 51 21.06 -17.02 -24.48
CA TYR A 51 19.84 -16.74 -23.71
C TYR A 51 19.10 -18.01 -23.29
N LYS A 52 19.50 -19.19 -23.82
CA LYS A 52 18.90 -20.48 -23.45
C LYS A 52 19.72 -21.14 -22.36
N GLY A 53 19.04 -21.61 -21.32
CA GLY A 53 19.68 -22.30 -20.21
C GLY A 53 20.49 -21.37 -19.30
N VAL A 54 20.03 -20.12 -19.15
CA VAL A 54 20.60 -19.21 -18.14
C VAL A 54 20.24 -19.69 -16.75
N ASP A 55 21.23 -19.73 -15.86
CA ASP A 55 21.03 -20.09 -14.46
C ASP A 55 20.60 -18.85 -13.67
N VAL A 56 19.48 -18.94 -12.99
CA VAL A 56 18.96 -17.89 -12.10
C VAL A 56 18.59 -18.47 -10.75
N THR A 57 18.70 -17.67 -9.72
CA THR A 57 18.30 -18.03 -8.37
C THR A 57 17.02 -17.25 -8.01
N VAL A 58 16.05 -17.94 -7.43
CA VAL A 58 14.83 -17.34 -6.92
C VAL A 58 14.56 -17.79 -5.50
N THR A 59 13.88 -16.94 -4.74
CA THR A 59 13.44 -17.28 -3.39
C THR A 59 12.28 -18.29 -3.48
N ARG A 60 12.40 -19.39 -2.76
CA ARG A 60 11.33 -20.39 -2.73
C ARG A 60 10.08 -19.82 -2.05
N ALA A 61 8.94 -19.99 -2.69
CA ALA A 61 7.66 -19.69 -2.06
C ALA A 61 7.44 -20.61 -0.85
N GLU A 62 7.33 -20.01 0.33
CA GLU A 62 7.13 -20.72 1.59
C GLU A 62 6.18 -19.92 2.47
N VAL A 63 5.28 -20.62 3.16
CA VAL A 63 4.39 -20.05 4.18
C VAL A 63 4.49 -20.91 5.42
N THR A 64 4.76 -20.31 6.55
CA THR A 64 4.86 -20.97 7.84
C THR A 64 3.59 -20.76 8.66
N ASP A 65 3.34 -21.63 9.64
CA ASP A 65 2.25 -21.44 10.60
C ASP A 65 2.33 -20.09 11.32
N GLU A 66 3.55 -19.61 11.59
CA GLU A 66 3.79 -18.31 12.22
C GLU A 66 3.33 -17.14 11.33
N MET A 67 3.52 -17.23 10.02
CA MET A 67 3.01 -16.22 9.07
C MET A 67 1.49 -16.20 9.04
N VAL A 68 0.87 -17.39 9.10
CA VAL A 68 -0.60 -17.51 9.21
C VAL A 68 -1.09 -16.89 10.52
N ASP A 69 -0.43 -17.18 11.64
CA ASP A 69 -0.78 -16.63 12.94
C ASP A 69 -0.63 -15.10 12.98
N GLN A 70 0.44 -14.56 12.44
CA GLN A 70 0.67 -13.12 12.35
C GLN A 70 -0.40 -12.42 11.50
N TYR A 71 -0.75 -13.01 10.35
CA TYR A 71 -1.82 -12.46 9.53
C TYR A 71 -3.16 -12.46 10.27
N ILE A 72 -3.53 -13.59 10.90
CA ILE A 72 -4.76 -13.70 11.67
C ILE A 72 -4.76 -12.70 12.83
N GLN A 73 -3.65 -12.53 13.54
CA GLN A 73 -3.54 -11.56 14.61
C GLN A 73 -3.77 -10.12 14.09
N SER A 74 -3.20 -9.76 12.95
CA SER A 74 -3.45 -8.43 12.36
C SER A 74 -4.92 -8.22 11.99
N VAL A 75 -5.60 -9.29 11.58
CA VAL A 75 -7.04 -9.24 11.32
C VAL A 75 -7.84 -9.06 12.61
N LEU A 76 -7.48 -9.75 13.70
CA LEU A 76 -8.13 -9.60 15.00
C LEU A 76 -7.92 -8.19 15.56
N ASP A 77 -6.71 -7.66 15.49
CA ASP A 77 -6.36 -6.31 15.95
C ASP A 77 -7.16 -5.22 15.20
N SER A 78 -7.45 -5.46 13.92
CA SER A 78 -8.24 -4.55 13.08
C SER A 78 -9.77 -4.72 13.26
N ASN A 79 -10.20 -5.73 14.00
CA ASN A 79 -11.61 -6.07 14.18
C ASN A 79 -11.97 -6.22 15.66
N LYS A 80 -11.46 -5.35 16.51
CA LYS A 80 -11.79 -5.33 17.93
C LYS A 80 -13.30 -5.19 18.16
N ASN A 81 -13.78 -5.80 19.21
CA ASN A 81 -15.16 -5.63 19.63
C ASN A 81 -15.33 -4.27 20.30
N LYS A 82 -16.39 -3.57 19.95
CA LYS A 82 -16.74 -2.24 20.45
C LYS A 82 -18.04 -2.35 21.28
N GLU A 83 -17.98 -2.09 22.55
CA GLU A 83 -19.13 -2.15 23.43
C GLU A 83 -19.36 -0.76 24.09
N GLU A 84 -20.59 -0.23 23.96
CA GLU A 84 -20.96 1.03 24.62
C GLU A 84 -20.99 0.81 26.13
N VAL A 85 -20.33 1.71 26.88
CA VAL A 85 -20.22 1.61 28.32
C VAL A 85 -20.73 2.89 29.01
N ASP A 86 -21.43 2.71 30.12
CA ASP A 86 -21.95 3.83 30.96
C ASP A 86 -20.97 4.09 32.12
N ARG A 87 -19.80 4.62 31.76
CA ARG A 87 -18.78 5.05 32.72
C ARG A 87 -17.99 6.23 32.19
N ALA A 88 -17.14 6.81 33.03
CA ALA A 88 -16.21 7.85 32.59
C ALA A 88 -15.17 7.30 31.60
N VAL A 89 -14.79 8.16 30.65
CA VAL A 89 -13.76 7.92 29.63
C VAL A 89 -12.43 7.59 30.26
N LYS A 90 -11.76 6.57 29.76
CA LYS A 90 -10.40 6.15 30.13
C LYS A 90 -9.49 6.17 28.91
N ASP A 91 -8.20 6.08 29.17
CA ASP A 91 -7.20 5.83 28.15
C ASP A 91 -7.48 4.50 27.42
N GLY A 92 -7.37 4.49 26.08
CA GLY A 92 -7.69 3.35 25.22
C GLY A 92 -9.16 3.24 24.80
N ASP A 93 -10.07 4.01 25.38
CA ASP A 93 -11.48 4.01 24.94
C ASP A 93 -11.63 4.69 23.58
N VAL A 94 -12.65 4.27 22.83
CA VAL A 94 -13.12 5.01 21.65
C VAL A 94 -14.33 5.85 22.09
N VAL A 95 -14.27 7.13 21.82
CA VAL A 95 -15.35 8.05 22.17
C VAL A 95 -15.91 8.68 20.91
N ASP A 96 -17.23 8.75 20.82
CA ASP A 96 -17.88 9.64 19.86
C ASP A 96 -18.04 11.00 20.52
N ILE A 97 -17.43 12.01 19.94
CA ILE A 97 -17.44 13.38 20.47
C ILE A 97 -18.03 14.35 19.45
N LYS A 98 -18.73 15.34 20.00
CA LYS A 98 -18.97 16.61 19.33
C LYS A 98 -17.94 17.60 19.83
N TYR A 99 -17.34 18.39 18.93
CA TYR A 99 -16.45 19.45 19.34
C TYR A 99 -16.63 20.72 18.48
N VAL A 100 -16.32 21.87 19.09
CA VAL A 100 -16.30 23.19 18.43
C VAL A 100 -15.07 23.93 18.90
N GLY A 101 -14.11 24.17 17.99
CA GLY A 101 -12.90 24.92 18.24
C GLY A 101 -13.06 26.41 17.93
N LYS A 102 -12.58 27.25 18.83
CA LYS A 102 -12.64 28.72 18.71
C LYS A 102 -11.27 29.33 19.01
N LYS A 103 -10.88 30.28 18.17
CA LYS A 103 -9.75 31.17 18.39
C LYS A 103 -10.28 32.58 18.64
N ASP A 104 -9.89 33.22 19.75
CA ASP A 104 -10.41 34.53 20.15
C ASP A 104 -11.94 34.62 20.18
N GLY A 105 -12.60 33.49 20.52
CA GLY A 105 -14.08 33.39 20.57
C GLY A 105 -14.77 33.18 19.22
N VAL A 106 -14.01 33.10 18.12
CA VAL A 106 -14.53 32.86 16.76
C VAL A 106 -14.21 31.43 16.32
N GLU A 107 -15.20 30.71 15.79
CA GLU A 107 -14.99 29.38 15.22
C GLU A 107 -14.07 29.46 14.00
N PHE A 108 -13.15 28.50 13.88
CA PHE A 108 -12.25 28.40 12.74
C PHE A 108 -12.62 27.23 11.83
N ASP A 109 -12.26 27.33 10.56
CA ASP A 109 -12.56 26.33 9.55
C ASP A 109 -11.98 24.95 9.91
N ASN A 110 -12.77 23.90 9.70
CA ASN A 110 -12.45 22.51 10.07
C ASN A 110 -12.21 22.28 11.57
N GLY A 111 -12.57 23.24 12.43
CA GLY A 111 -12.43 23.14 13.88
C GLY A 111 -13.61 22.52 14.61
N SER A 112 -14.66 22.02 13.91
CA SER A 112 -15.87 21.51 14.53
C SER A 112 -16.39 20.24 13.86
N SER A 113 -17.01 19.38 14.66
CA SER A 113 -17.77 18.20 14.21
C SER A 113 -18.88 17.90 15.19
N ASP A 114 -20.04 17.46 14.69
CA ASP A 114 -21.14 16.99 15.54
C ASP A 114 -20.96 15.53 16.02
N SER A 115 -20.17 14.75 15.32
CA SER A 115 -19.83 13.36 15.65
C SER A 115 -18.46 13.03 15.05
N TYR A 116 -17.53 12.66 15.89
CA TYR A 116 -16.18 12.21 15.52
C TYR A 116 -15.75 11.09 16.46
N GLU A 117 -15.40 9.94 15.90
CA GLU A 117 -14.84 8.85 16.68
C GLU A 117 -13.35 9.10 16.94
N LEU A 118 -13.00 9.19 18.21
CA LEU A 118 -11.65 9.43 18.71
C LEU A 118 -11.22 8.29 19.63
N THR A 119 -10.11 7.65 19.31
CA THR A 119 -9.44 6.72 20.24
C THR A 119 -8.58 7.53 21.20
N ILE A 120 -8.84 7.45 22.48
CA ILE A 120 -8.09 8.13 23.53
C ILE A 120 -6.70 7.49 23.67
N GLY A 121 -5.66 8.31 23.57
CA GLY A 121 -4.25 7.87 23.53
C GLY A 121 -3.69 7.71 22.12
N SER A 122 -4.48 7.99 21.07
CA SER A 122 -4.03 7.91 19.67
C SER A 122 -3.10 9.05 19.25
N ASN A 123 -3.12 10.17 19.96
CA ASN A 123 -2.41 11.42 19.64
C ASN A 123 -2.78 11.97 18.25
N THR A 124 -4.02 11.79 17.82
CA THR A 124 -4.53 12.33 16.55
C THR A 124 -4.97 13.78 16.65
N PHE A 125 -5.24 14.26 17.87
CA PHE A 125 -5.53 15.64 18.17
C PHE A 125 -4.31 16.37 18.74
N ILE A 126 -4.41 17.68 18.88
CA ILE A 126 -3.35 18.50 19.51
C ILE A 126 -3.18 18.14 20.98
N ASP A 127 -1.98 18.39 21.49
CA ASP A 127 -1.59 18.02 22.86
C ASP A 127 -2.60 18.52 23.90
N GLY A 128 -2.97 17.64 24.80
CA GLY A 128 -3.90 17.92 25.88
C GLY A 128 -5.38 17.77 25.53
N PHE A 129 -5.74 17.59 24.26
CA PHE A 129 -7.14 17.39 23.87
C PHE A 129 -7.68 16.06 24.43
N GLU A 130 -6.99 14.95 24.12
CA GLU A 130 -7.40 13.61 24.55
C GLU A 130 -7.32 13.47 26.08
N ASP A 131 -6.29 14.01 26.72
CA ASP A 131 -6.16 14.10 28.17
C ASP A 131 -7.33 14.88 28.83
N GLY A 132 -7.79 15.93 28.14
CA GLY A 132 -8.92 16.74 28.57
C GLY A 132 -10.25 15.99 28.54
N VAL A 133 -10.38 14.98 27.68
CA VAL A 133 -11.59 14.15 27.53
C VAL A 133 -11.60 13.01 28.57
N ILE A 134 -10.43 12.54 29.03
CA ILE A 134 -10.35 11.52 30.07
C ILE A 134 -11.12 11.97 31.32
N GLY A 135 -11.96 11.08 31.85
CA GLY A 135 -12.80 11.31 33.01
C GLY A 135 -14.17 11.91 32.70
N MET A 136 -14.41 12.43 31.51
CA MET A 136 -15.73 12.88 31.08
C MET A 136 -16.69 11.69 30.93
N LYS A 137 -17.98 11.95 31.08
CA LYS A 137 -19.05 10.96 30.89
C LYS A 137 -19.90 11.31 29.67
N LYS A 138 -20.69 10.34 29.21
CA LYS A 138 -21.72 10.56 28.21
C LYS A 138 -22.56 11.80 28.54
N ASP A 139 -22.86 12.61 27.52
CA ASP A 139 -23.58 13.87 27.56
C ASP A 139 -22.89 15.00 28.36
N GLU A 140 -21.69 14.79 28.85
CA GLU A 140 -20.91 15.83 29.52
C GLU A 140 -20.26 16.75 28.50
N THR A 141 -20.31 18.07 28.76
CA THR A 141 -19.67 19.10 27.97
C THR A 141 -18.60 19.82 28.77
N LYS A 142 -17.43 20.03 28.18
CA LYS A 142 -16.28 20.70 28.82
C LYS A 142 -15.55 21.58 27.83
N ASP A 143 -15.06 22.74 28.31
CA ASP A 143 -14.15 23.57 27.55
C ASP A 143 -12.70 23.17 27.85
N LEU A 144 -11.93 22.89 26.78
CA LEU A 144 -10.52 22.59 26.81
C LEU A 144 -9.73 23.79 26.28
N ASN A 145 -8.86 24.38 27.11
CA ASN A 145 -7.97 25.44 26.69
C ASN A 145 -6.66 24.83 26.22
N LEU A 146 -6.36 24.95 24.95
CA LEU A 146 -5.25 24.27 24.28
C LEU A 146 -4.47 25.24 23.41
N THR A 147 -3.24 24.88 23.05
CA THR A 147 -2.40 25.66 22.16
C THR A 147 -1.98 24.78 20.98
N PHE A 148 -2.14 25.28 19.76
CA PHE A 148 -1.63 24.60 18.59
C PHE A 148 -0.10 24.55 18.57
N PRO A 149 0.54 23.49 18.06
CA PRO A 149 1.99 23.45 17.86
C PRO A 149 2.48 24.62 17.00
N GLU A 150 3.71 25.08 17.25
CA GLU A 150 4.34 26.17 16.50
C GLU A 150 4.55 25.83 15.01
N ASP A 151 4.71 24.54 14.71
CA ASP A 151 4.93 23.97 13.37
C ASP A 151 3.65 23.43 12.73
N TYR A 152 2.47 23.85 13.23
CA TYR A 152 1.20 23.39 12.68
C TYR A 152 1.03 23.85 11.23
N ASN A 153 0.57 22.94 10.35
CA ASN A 153 0.44 23.18 8.91
C ASN A 153 -0.40 24.41 8.53
N ASN A 154 -1.43 24.74 9.33
CA ASN A 154 -2.19 25.95 9.14
C ASN A 154 -1.51 27.08 9.92
N THR A 155 -0.86 27.98 9.19
CA THR A 155 -0.10 29.11 9.75
C THR A 155 -0.95 30.10 10.56
N ASP A 156 -2.27 30.16 10.31
CA ASP A 156 -3.18 31.04 11.08
C ASP A 156 -3.47 30.48 12.47
N LEU A 157 -3.23 29.19 12.67
CA LEU A 157 -3.44 28.46 13.92
C LEU A 157 -2.12 28.11 14.63
N ALA A 158 -0.99 28.08 13.91
CA ALA A 158 0.31 27.75 14.50
C ALA A 158 0.62 28.60 15.73
N GLY A 159 0.94 27.97 16.87
CA GLY A 159 1.20 28.60 18.15
C GLY A 159 0.00 29.31 18.78
N ALA A 160 -1.20 29.21 18.22
CA ALA A 160 -2.37 29.95 18.71
C ALA A 160 -3.04 29.23 19.88
N ASP A 161 -3.48 30.03 20.87
CA ASP A 161 -4.35 29.58 21.95
C ASP A 161 -5.80 29.45 21.43
N VAL A 162 -6.42 28.33 21.73
CA VAL A 162 -7.78 28.00 21.29
C VAL A 162 -8.60 27.40 22.44
N VAL A 163 -9.91 27.45 22.31
CA VAL A 163 -10.84 26.77 23.19
C VAL A 163 -11.64 25.77 22.39
N PHE A 164 -11.56 24.50 22.76
CA PHE A 164 -12.45 23.47 22.25
C PHE A 164 -13.56 23.18 23.25
N THR A 165 -14.79 23.45 22.86
CA THR A 165 -15.97 22.98 23.61
C THR A 165 -16.25 21.55 23.14
N VAL A 166 -16.04 20.57 24.00
CA VAL A 166 -16.17 19.13 23.69
C VAL A 166 -17.35 18.54 24.44
N THR A 167 -18.21 17.80 23.76
CA THR A 167 -19.29 17.00 24.34
C THR A 167 -19.05 15.54 23.99
N VAL A 168 -19.12 14.65 24.99
CA VAL A 168 -19.04 13.20 24.76
C VAL A 168 -20.43 12.65 24.44
N ASN A 169 -20.61 12.17 23.22
CA ASN A 169 -21.89 11.58 22.77
C ASN A 169 -22.01 10.12 23.26
N HIS A 170 -20.94 9.32 23.06
CA HIS A 170 -20.87 7.92 23.46
C HIS A 170 -19.47 7.53 23.91
N VAL A 171 -19.39 6.56 24.79
CA VAL A 171 -18.12 5.96 25.24
C VAL A 171 -18.15 4.47 24.89
N TYR A 172 -17.15 3.99 24.17
CA TYR A 172 -17.00 2.59 23.80
C TYR A 172 -15.72 2.03 24.40
N GLU A 173 -15.82 0.86 25.01
CA GLU A 173 -14.66 0.05 25.39
C GLU A 173 -14.33 -0.90 24.24
N GLU A 174 -13.08 -0.90 23.81
CA GLU A 174 -12.60 -1.90 22.85
C GLU A 174 -12.04 -3.09 23.60
N THR A 175 -12.43 -4.28 23.16
CA THR A 175 -11.84 -5.55 23.60
C THR A 175 -11.32 -6.30 22.40
N ASP A 176 -10.27 -7.09 22.61
CA ASP A 176 -9.67 -7.87 21.54
C ASP A 176 -10.71 -8.85 20.97
N ALA A 177 -10.73 -8.96 19.64
CA ALA A 177 -11.52 -9.98 19.00
C ALA A 177 -10.93 -11.36 19.29
N VAL A 178 -11.79 -12.34 19.49
CA VAL A 178 -11.39 -13.72 19.72
C VAL A 178 -11.57 -14.51 18.43
N LEU A 179 -10.54 -15.25 18.04
CA LEU A 179 -10.64 -16.15 16.90
C LEU A 179 -11.47 -17.38 17.29
N ASP A 180 -12.73 -17.36 16.90
CA ASP A 180 -13.65 -18.49 17.06
C ASP A 180 -14.49 -18.65 15.77
N ASP A 181 -15.29 -19.70 15.71
CA ASP A 181 -16.13 -20.00 14.53
C ASP A 181 -17.18 -18.91 14.29
N ALA A 182 -17.63 -18.19 15.33
CA ALA A 182 -18.56 -17.08 15.18
C ALA A 182 -17.90 -15.88 14.52
N PHE A 183 -16.67 -15.54 14.91
CA PHE A 183 -15.85 -14.53 14.27
C PHE A 183 -15.62 -14.86 12.79
N VAL A 184 -15.26 -16.12 12.50
CA VAL A 184 -15.01 -16.58 11.13
C VAL A 184 -16.29 -16.49 10.29
N ALA A 185 -17.42 -16.98 10.79
CA ALA A 185 -18.70 -16.92 10.08
C ALA A 185 -19.15 -15.47 9.78
N ALA A 186 -18.88 -14.54 10.68
CA ALA A 186 -19.21 -13.12 10.49
C ALA A 186 -18.44 -12.46 9.32
N ARG A 187 -17.32 -13.05 8.88
CA ARG A 187 -16.55 -12.56 7.73
C ARG A 187 -17.16 -12.89 6.38
N ASN A 188 -18.15 -13.76 6.32
CA ASN A 188 -18.89 -14.14 5.12
C ASN A 188 -17.99 -14.59 3.95
N ILE A 189 -16.96 -15.38 4.24
CA ILE A 189 -16.07 -15.96 3.23
C ILE A 189 -16.73 -17.26 2.74
N ASP A 190 -16.92 -17.37 1.42
CA ASP A 190 -17.58 -18.54 0.83
C ASP A 190 -16.79 -19.84 1.15
N GLY A 191 -17.52 -20.85 1.67
CA GLY A 191 -16.95 -22.14 2.04
C GLY A 191 -16.07 -22.13 3.31
N VAL A 192 -16.04 -21.03 4.09
CA VAL A 192 -15.23 -20.89 5.32
C VAL A 192 -16.14 -20.52 6.49
N SER A 193 -16.24 -21.41 7.47
CA SER A 193 -17.13 -21.26 8.62
C SER A 193 -16.51 -21.61 9.97
N THR A 194 -15.36 -22.26 9.97
CA THR A 194 -14.63 -22.68 11.17
C THR A 194 -13.23 -22.07 11.21
N VAL A 195 -12.64 -22.01 12.41
CA VAL A 195 -11.26 -21.54 12.60
C VAL A 195 -10.27 -22.32 11.76
N GLU A 196 -10.44 -23.66 11.66
CA GLU A 196 -9.54 -24.51 10.87
C GLU A 196 -9.62 -24.18 9.37
N GLU A 197 -10.84 -24.04 8.82
CA GLU A 197 -11.06 -23.63 7.42
C GLU A 197 -10.51 -22.24 7.16
N TYR A 198 -10.63 -21.32 8.13
CA TYR A 198 -10.09 -19.96 7.99
C TYR A 198 -8.56 -19.97 7.97
N ARG A 199 -7.91 -20.74 8.83
CA ARG A 199 -6.45 -20.91 8.81
C ARG A 199 -5.96 -21.47 7.48
N GLN A 200 -6.65 -22.47 6.93
CA GLN A 200 -6.34 -23.02 5.62
C GLN A 200 -6.54 -21.96 4.51
N TYR A 201 -7.62 -21.23 4.55
CA TYR A 201 -7.89 -20.14 3.61
C TYR A 201 -6.79 -19.06 3.62
N VAL A 202 -6.36 -18.64 4.82
CA VAL A 202 -5.25 -17.67 4.98
C VAL A 202 -3.94 -18.25 4.44
N TYR A 203 -3.64 -19.52 4.77
CA TYR A 203 -2.46 -20.20 4.25
C TYR A 203 -2.45 -20.23 2.71
N ASP A 204 -3.57 -20.61 2.09
CA ASP A 204 -3.69 -20.71 0.63
C ASP A 204 -3.52 -19.34 -0.04
N ASN A 205 -4.06 -18.27 0.54
CA ASN A 205 -3.89 -16.91 0.04
C ASN A 205 -2.43 -16.44 0.15
N LEU A 206 -1.79 -16.65 1.30
CA LEU A 206 -0.39 -16.30 1.51
C LEU A 206 0.51 -17.10 0.55
N MET A 207 0.24 -18.39 0.37
CA MET A 207 0.99 -19.25 -0.55
C MET A 207 0.79 -18.83 -2.01
N SER A 208 -0.41 -18.45 -2.40
CA SER A 208 -0.68 -17.91 -3.75
C SER A 208 0.09 -16.62 -3.99
N SER A 209 0.11 -15.72 -3.01
CA SER A 209 0.88 -14.47 -3.08
C SER A 209 2.39 -14.75 -3.16
N ALA A 210 2.91 -15.66 -2.33
CA ALA A 210 4.33 -16.03 -2.34
C ALA A 210 4.76 -16.65 -3.68
N LYS A 211 3.91 -17.50 -4.27
CA LYS A 211 4.16 -18.07 -5.61
C LYS A 211 4.16 -17.00 -6.70
N SER A 212 3.23 -16.07 -6.66
CA SER A 212 3.17 -14.97 -7.64
C SER A 212 4.42 -14.07 -7.52
N GLN A 213 4.89 -13.81 -6.29
CA GLN A 213 6.15 -13.08 -6.07
C GLN A 213 7.35 -13.86 -6.61
N GLN A 214 7.40 -15.17 -6.38
CA GLN A 214 8.46 -16.04 -6.91
C GLN A 214 8.47 -16.04 -8.44
N GLU A 215 7.30 -16.11 -9.09
CA GLU A 215 7.18 -16.04 -10.55
C GLU A 215 7.69 -14.69 -11.08
N THR A 216 7.30 -13.60 -10.45
CA THR A 216 7.78 -12.25 -10.82
C THR A 216 9.29 -12.11 -10.63
N GLU A 217 9.84 -12.65 -9.54
CA GLU A 217 11.27 -12.66 -9.27
C GLU A 217 12.01 -13.50 -10.34
N LEU A 218 11.45 -14.67 -10.69
CA LEU A 218 12.01 -15.51 -11.74
C LEU A 218 12.05 -14.79 -13.09
N GLU A 219 10.94 -14.21 -13.52
CA GLU A 219 10.85 -13.46 -14.77
C GLU A 219 11.88 -12.33 -14.81
N ARG A 220 11.97 -11.56 -13.73
CA ARG A 220 12.96 -10.48 -13.62
C ARG A 220 14.39 -11.01 -13.72
N ASN A 221 14.74 -12.01 -12.93
CA ASN A 221 16.11 -12.54 -12.89
C ASN A 221 16.52 -13.19 -14.22
N VAL A 222 15.58 -13.86 -14.90
CA VAL A 222 15.80 -14.38 -16.26
C VAL A 222 16.03 -13.24 -17.24
N LEU A 223 15.20 -12.19 -17.20
CA LEU A 223 15.37 -11.04 -18.08
C LEU A 223 16.70 -10.34 -17.83
N GLU A 224 17.09 -10.13 -16.58
CA GLU A 224 18.39 -9.56 -16.21
C GLU A 224 19.55 -10.40 -16.73
N ALA A 225 19.49 -11.74 -16.58
CA ALA A 225 20.54 -12.64 -17.05
C ALA A 225 20.65 -12.64 -18.59
N VAL A 226 19.50 -12.62 -19.29
CA VAL A 226 19.46 -12.53 -20.76
C VAL A 226 20.00 -11.17 -21.23
N THR A 227 19.60 -10.10 -20.57
CA THR A 227 20.04 -8.73 -20.88
C THR A 227 21.55 -8.56 -20.65
N ALA A 228 22.07 -9.14 -19.57
CA ALA A 228 23.52 -9.12 -19.28
C ALA A 228 24.37 -9.85 -20.35
N ASN A 229 23.80 -10.86 -21.00
CA ASN A 229 24.45 -11.61 -22.08
C ASN A 229 24.23 -10.97 -23.48
N ALA A 230 23.37 -9.98 -23.59
CA ALA A 230 23.07 -9.30 -24.83
C ALA A 230 24.06 -8.15 -25.08
N THR A 231 24.28 -7.84 -26.36
CA THR A 231 25.02 -6.65 -26.78
C THR A 231 24.04 -5.63 -27.32
N PHE A 232 23.94 -4.51 -26.64
CA PHE A 232 23.11 -3.38 -27.07
C PHE A 232 23.97 -2.41 -27.87
N LYS A 233 23.46 -2.01 -29.01
CA LYS A 233 23.95 -0.89 -29.81
C LYS A 233 23.25 0.39 -29.37
N GLU A 234 23.39 1.44 -30.15
CA GLU A 234 22.69 2.69 -29.90
C GLU A 234 21.17 2.50 -29.95
N THR A 235 20.46 3.06 -28.96
CA THR A 235 18.99 2.99 -28.93
C THR A 235 18.41 3.82 -30.08
N PRO A 236 17.42 3.28 -30.85
CA PRO A 236 16.81 4.03 -31.94
C PRO A 236 16.15 5.32 -31.44
N GLU A 237 16.56 6.48 -31.97
CA GLU A 237 15.99 7.79 -31.58
C GLU A 237 14.46 7.80 -31.71
N GLU A 238 13.93 7.16 -32.76
CA GLU A 238 12.49 7.06 -32.96
C GLU A 238 11.78 6.27 -31.84
N MET A 239 12.41 5.23 -31.32
CA MET A 239 11.88 4.45 -30.19
C MET A 239 11.89 5.29 -28.91
N VAL A 240 12.97 6.00 -28.64
CA VAL A 240 13.09 6.91 -27.51
C VAL A 240 12.01 7.99 -27.57
N SER A 241 11.82 8.62 -28.74
CA SER A 241 10.79 9.65 -28.94
C SER A 241 9.39 9.11 -28.68
N ARG A 242 9.04 7.97 -29.26
CA ARG A 242 7.72 7.34 -29.08
C ARG A 242 7.48 6.93 -27.63
N TYR A 243 8.51 6.44 -26.94
CA TYR A 243 8.41 6.09 -25.55
C TYR A 243 8.23 7.32 -24.65
N TYR A 244 8.98 8.39 -24.93
CA TYR A 244 8.82 9.69 -24.27
C TYR A 244 7.39 10.21 -24.41
N ASP A 245 6.85 10.23 -25.63
CA ASP A 245 5.47 10.69 -25.89
C ASP A 245 4.44 9.88 -25.10
N ARG A 246 4.64 8.57 -25.01
CA ARG A 246 3.78 7.68 -24.20
C ARG A 246 3.88 8.00 -22.71
N LEU A 247 5.09 8.21 -22.22
CA LEU A 247 5.35 8.54 -20.81
C LEU A 247 4.64 9.85 -20.43
N VAL A 248 4.84 10.90 -21.24
CA VAL A 248 4.17 12.20 -21.08
C VAL A 248 2.66 12.06 -21.12
N LYS A 249 2.13 11.30 -22.08
CA LYS A 249 0.69 11.07 -22.19
C LYS A 249 0.11 10.37 -20.95
N ASN A 250 0.78 9.34 -20.45
CA ASN A 250 0.33 8.60 -19.29
C ASN A 250 0.34 9.48 -18.02
N LEU A 251 1.41 10.24 -17.81
CA LEU A 251 1.53 11.17 -16.68
C LEU A 251 0.51 12.31 -16.77
N THR A 252 0.28 12.85 -17.97
CA THR A 252 -0.76 13.87 -18.19
C THR A 252 -2.16 13.33 -17.90
N THR A 253 -2.43 12.07 -18.29
CA THR A 253 -3.70 11.42 -18.00
C THR A 253 -3.88 11.25 -16.49
N THR A 254 -2.83 10.82 -15.80
CA THR A 254 -2.85 10.69 -14.34
C THR A 254 -3.06 12.04 -13.65
N ALA A 255 -2.34 13.08 -14.03
CA ALA A 255 -2.51 14.45 -13.52
C ALA A 255 -3.96 14.94 -13.70
N SER A 256 -4.54 14.68 -14.88
CA SER A 256 -5.92 15.07 -15.20
C SER A 256 -6.95 14.38 -14.29
N MET A 257 -6.70 13.15 -13.81
CA MET A 257 -7.57 12.47 -12.83
C MET A 257 -7.61 13.19 -11.48
N TYR A 258 -6.53 13.92 -11.13
CA TYR A 258 -6.46 14.77 -9.94
C TYR A 258 -6.91 16.22 -10.21
N GLY A 259 -7.29 16.55 -11.45
CA GLY A 259 -7.74 17.88 -11.84
C GLY A 259 -6.61 18.92 -11.92
N ILE A 260 -5.37 18.48 -12.08
CA ILE A 260 -4.17 19.33 -12.18
C ILE A 260 -3.44 19.09 -13.52
N ASP A 261 -2.56 20.00 -13.91
CA ASP A 261 -1.69 19.82 -15.07
C ASP A 261 -0.46 18.97 -14.75
N LEU A 262 0.27 18.56 -15.80
CA LEU A 262 1.45 17.71 -15.65
C LEU A 262 2.54 18.38 -14.83
N GLU A 263 2.80 19.67 -15.02
CA GLU A 263 3.81 20.43 -14.29
C GLU A 263 3.53 20.40 -12.78
N THR A 264 2.30 20.75 -12.39
CA THR A 264 1.84 20.70 -11.00
C THR A 264 1.93 19.27 -10.42
N PHE A 265 1.57 18.26 -11.23
CA PHE A 265 1.66 16.86 -10.81
C PHE A 265 3.12 16.44 -10.57
N MET A 266 4.04 16.80 -11.46
CA MET A 266 5.47 16.47 -11.32
C MET A 266 6.10 17.16 -10.12
N ALA A 267 5.76 18.43 -9.90
CA ALA A 267 6.23 19.17 -8.72
C ALA A 267 5.73 18.55 -7.41
N TYR A 268 4.45 18.18 -7.35
CA TYR A 268 3.84 17.64 -6.14
C TYR A 268 4.24 16.18 -5.86
N SER A 269 4.28 15.33 -6.89
CA SER A 269 4.51 13.88 -6.73
C SER A 269 5.98 13.48 -6.73
N TYR A 270 6.83 14.24 -7.44
CA TYR A 270 8.25 13.92 -7.63
C TYR A 270 9.19 15.02 -7.17
N GLY A 271 8.68 16.20 -6.77
CA GLY A 271 9.48 17.34 -6.32
C GLY A 271 10.32 17.99 -7.43
N LEU A 272 9.93 17.78 -8.69
CA LEU A 272 10.66 18.29 -9.87
C LEU A 272 10.09 19.63 -10.32
N ALA A 273 10.96 20.61 -10.55
CA ALA A 273 10.57 21.91 -11.12
C ALA A 273 10.22 21.78 -12.60
N ALA A 274 9.54 22.80 -13.15
CA ALA A 274 9.05 22.82 -14.52
C ALA A 274 10.13 22.60 -15.59
N ASP A 275 11.34 23.08 -15.33
CA ASP A 275 12.51 22.96 -16.20
C ASP A 275 13.32 21.66 -15.99
N GLU A 276 13.04 20.92 -14.90
CA GLU A 276 13.76 19.70 -14.54
C GLU A 276 13.04 18.43 -15.00
N TYR A 277 11.70 18.43 -15.01
CA TYR A 277 10.96 17.20 -15.29
C TYR A 277 11.09 16.74 -16.75
N GLU A 278 11.20 17.66 -17.72
CA GLU A 278 11.37 17.30 -19.13
C GLU A 278 12.70 16.54 -19.35
N ASP A 279 13.79 17.04 -18.74
CA ASP A 279 15.09 16.40 -18.81
C ASP A 279 15.08 15.02 -18.14
N GLU A 280 14.36 14.86 -17.01
CA GLU A 280 14.26 13.60 -16.29
C GLU A 280 13.41 12.58 -17.05
N LEU A 281 12.32 13.00 -17.69
CA LEU A 281 11.52 12.14 -18.56
C LEU A 281 12.30 11.72 -19.80
N GLN A 282 13.13 12.59 -20.35
CA GLN A 282 13.98 12.28 -21.50
C GLN A 282 15.09 11.28 -21.16
N LYS A 283 15.71 11.40 -19.99
CA LYS A 283 16.66 10.39 -19.47
C LYS A 283 15.97 9.04 -19.20
N SER A 284 14.75 9.08 -18.68
CA SER A 284 13.96 7.86 -18.43
C SER A 284 13.53 7.16 -19.73
N ALA A 285 13.49 7.86 -20.85
CA ALA A 285 13.15 7.30 -22.15
C ALA A 285 14.36 6.70 -22.88
N GLN A 286 15.58 7.00 -22.47
CA GLN A 286 16.83 6.47 -23.03
C GLN A 286 17.23 5.13 -22.39
#